data_c5f42d6fe65daff5b9205913202779c5
#
_entry.id   c5f42d6fe65daff5b9205913202779c5
#
_cell.length_a   1.000
_cell.length_b   1.000
_cell.length_c   1.000
_cell.angle_alpha   90.00
_cell.angle_beta   90.00
_cell.angle_gamma   90.00
#
_symmetry.space_group_name_H-M   'P 1'
#
loop_
_entity.id
_entity.type
_entity.pdbx_description
1 polymer ?
#
loop_
_entity_poly.entity_id
_entity_poly.type
_entity_poly.pdbx_seq_one_letter_code
_entity_poly.pdbx_strand_id
1 'polypeptide(L)'
;MIMKKDVQLKFALLLMLFVASFAACDDDDEKIDAGSPDFTFNSETGEYNVRIGKEVALCARVKDAVNPVYTWKREGKIVADDTVYYFKGEILGESFVNFRLDADNGSVEKQVKVTVVDRLAPQIKLESAAVAYCGIKKEFAAETEYTDETTTFEWSYGGQVVSHDSIMSFEEEDINVYTLALKVTNADGVDVKNINVS
;
A
#
# COMPACT_ATOMS: atom_id res chain seq x y z
N MET A 1 1.54 77.97 42.28
CA MET A 1 1.59 76.55 42.58
C MET A 1 0.57 75.78 41.79
N ILE A 2 0.53 75.96 40.46
CA ILE A 2 -0.50 75.39 39.55
C ILE A 2 0.11 74.63 38.34
N MET A 3 1.43 74.50 38.25
CA MET A 3 2.10 73.87 37.12
C MET A 3 2.53 72.38 37.29
N LYS A 4 2.18 71.71 38.38
CA LYS A 4 2.54 70.30 38.61
C LYS A 4 1.43 69.28 38.32
N LYS A 5 0.19 69.71 38.14
CA LYS A 5 -0.96 68.80 37.87
C LYS A 5 -1.10 68.46 36.37
N ASP A 6 -0.81 69.37 35.49
CA ASP A 6 -0.98 69.15 34.03
C ASP A 6 0.07 68.25 33.43
N VAL A 7 1.25 68.17 34.01
CA VAL A 7 2.33 67.27 33.55
C VAL A 7 2.02 65.83 33.95
N GLN A 8 1.46 65.62 35.13
CA GLN A 8 1.07 64.27 35.57
C GLN A 8 -0.09 63.71 34.75
N LEU A 9 -1.05 64.55 34.35
CA LEU A 9 -2.19 64.11 33.55
C LEU A 9 -1.81 63.78 32.08
N LYS A 10 -0.86 64.53 31.52
CA LYS A 10 -0.33 64.27 30.18
C LYS A 10 0.57 63.01 30.13
N PHE A 11 1.27 62.71 31.23
CA PHE A 11 2.07 61.47 31.35
C PHE A 11 1.18 60.24 31.55
N ALA A 12 0.10 60.36 32.32
CA ALA A 12 -0.87 59.29 32.49
C ALA A 12 -1.67 59.00 31.18
N LEU A 13 -1.96 60.03 30.35
CA LEU A 13 -2.64 59.88 29.07
C LEU A 13 -1.72 59.28 28.00
N LEU A 14 -0.42 59.60 28.07
CA LEU A 14 0.60 59.04 27.14
C LEU A 14 0.92 57.59 27.46
N LEU A 15 0.81 57.17 28.72
CA LEU A 15 1.07 55.78 29.14
C LEU A 15 -0.13 54.85 28.82
N MET A 16 -1.35 55.40 28.73
CA MET A 16 -2.54 54.63 28.31
C MET A 16 -2.61 54.42 26.78
N LEU A 17 -1.94 55.20 25.96
CA LEU A 17 -1.90 54.98 24.53
C LEU A 17 -0.82 53.96 24.08
N PHE A 18 0.06 53.49 25.00
CA PHE A 18 1.13 52.55 24.65
C PHE A 18 0.79 51.10 25.03
N VAL A 19 -0.35 50.83 25.66
CA VAL A 19 -0.80 49.48 26.07
C VAL A 19 -1.79 48.86 25.06
N ALA A 20 -2.19 49.65 24.01
CA ALA A 20 -3.18 49.14 23.04
C ALA A 20 -2.58 48.59 21.71
N SER A 21 -1.27 48.32 21.66
CA SER A 21 -0.64 47.85 20.42
C SER A 21 0.11 46.51 20.59
N PHE A 22 -0.23 45.71 21.61
CA PHE A 22 0.26 44.31 21.74
C PHE A 22 -0.91 43.32 21.79
N ALA A 23 -1.90 43.49 20.95
CA ALA A 23 -2.95 42.51 20.77
C ALA A 23 -3.23 42.40 19.27
N ALA A 24 -2.39 41.66 18.58
CA ALA A 24 -2.67 40.95 17.33
C ALA A 24 -1.33 40.37 16.80
N CYS A 25 -0.78 39.39 17.50
CA CYS A 25 -0.32 38.22 16.81
C CYS A 25 -1.47 37.23 16.98
N ASP A 26 -2.42 37.28 16.07
CA ASP A 26 -3.10 36.06 15.66
C ASP A 26 -1.98 35.23 15.05
N ASP A 27 -1.42 34.29 15.83
CA ASP A 27 -0.92 33.05 15.27
C ASP A 27 -2.16 32.39 14.64
N ASP A 28 -2.48 32.81 13.42
CA ASP A 28 -3.14 31.93 12.47
C ASP A 28 -2.14 30.78 12.25
N ASP A 29 -2.07 29.84 13.21
CA ASP A 29 -1.76 28.49 12.93
C ASP A 29 -2.75 28.12 11.82
N GLU A 30 -2.29 28.19 10.54
CA GLU A 30 -2.94 27.50 9.46
C GLU A 30 -3.10 26.06 9.95
N LYS A 31 -4.25 25.77 10.55
CA LYS A 31 -4.68 24.39 10.73
C LYS A 31 -4.74 23.85 9.33
N ILE A 32 -3.64 23.18 8.94
CA ILE A 32 -3.66 22.27 7.83
C ILE A 32 -4.85 21.38 8.13
N ASP A 33 -5.95 21.56 7.39
CA ASP A 33 -7.12 20.68 7.47
C ASP A 33 -6.69 19.34 6.87
N ALA A 34 -5.83 18.68 7.60
CA ALA A 34 -5.43 17.31 7.31
C ALA A 34 -6.70 16.50 7.54
N GLY A 35 -7.28 15.98 6.47
CA GLY A 35 -8.47 15.12 6.52
C GLY A 35 -8.35 14.06 7.61
N SER A 36 -9.38 13.29 7.84
CA SER A 36 -9.30 12.17 8.79
C SER A 36 -8.27 11.15 8.31
N PRO A 37 -7.41 10.61 9.20
CA PRO A 37 -6.43 9.62 8.82
C PRO A 37 -7.10 8.37 8.27
N ASP A 38 -6.55 7.80 7.21
CA ASP A 38 -7.00 6.55 6.61
C ASP A 38 -5.81 5.71 6.13
N PHE A 39 -6.07 4.46 5.83
CA PHE A 39 -5.10 3.56 5.23
C PHE A 39 -5.75 2.46 4.38
N THR A 40 -4.98 1.91 3.46
CA THR A 40 -5.32 0.73 2.67
C THR A 40 -4.25 -0.34 2.87
N PHE A 41 -4.63 -1.61 2.74
CA PHE A 41 -3.66 -2.70 2.73
C PHE A 41 -3.11 -2.96 1.33
N ASN A 42 -2.00 -3.71 1.24
CA ASN A 42 -1.46 -4.21 -0.02
C ASN A 42 -2.29 -5.39 -0.61
N SER A 43 -3.32 -5.84 0.11
CA SER A 43 -4.38 -6.72 -0.38
C SER A 43 -5.65 -5.91 -0.60
N GLU A 44 -6.29 -6.03 -1.77
CA GLU A 44 -7.54 -5.32 -2.09
C GLU A 44 -8.71 -5.78 -1.22
N THR A 45 -8.73 -7.05 -0.83
CA THR A 45 -9.80 -7.66 -0.03
C THR A 45 -9.54 -7.63 1.47
N GLY A 46 -8.31 -7.32 1.90
CA GLY A 46 -7.87 -7.49 3.29
C GLY A 46 -7.67 -8.96 3.68
N GLU A 47 -7.60 -9.85 2.70
CA GLU A 47 -7.35 -11.28 2.91
C GLU A 47 -5.96 -11.66 2.36
N TYR A 48 -5.27 -12.52 3.09
CA TYR A 48 -3.93 -13.01 2.75
C TYR A 48 -3.89 -14.52 2.88
N ASN A 49 -3.14 -15.15 1.99
CA ASN A 49 -2.79 -16.57 2.12
C ASN A 49 -1.29 -16.72 2.33
N VAL A 50 -0.91 -17.63 3.19
CA VAL A 50 0.49 -17.97 3.44
C VAL A 50 0.65 -19.47 3.61
N ARG A 51 1.71 -20.03 3.02
CA ARG A 51 2.07 -21.44 3.25
C ARG A 51 2.62 -21.61 4.65
N ILE A 52 2.28 -22.74 5.31
CA ILE A 52 2.84 -23.09 6.62
C ILE A 52 4.37 -23.04 6.60
N GLY A 53 4.98 -22.44 7.62
CA GLY A 53 6.42 -22.22 7.74
C GLY A 53 6.97 -21.02 6.96
N LYS A 54 6.16 -20.36 6.09
CA LYS A 54 6.54 -19.16 5.34
C LYS A 54 5.98 -17.89 6.00
N GLU A 55 6.43 -16.74 5.53
CA GLU A 55 5.97 -15.41 5.98
C GLU A 55 5.25 -14.67 4.87
N VAL A 56 4.31 -13.81 5.25
CA VAL A 56 3.65 -12.85 4.36
C VAL A 56 3.72 -11.45 4.96
N ALA A 57 4.05 -10.46 4.14
CA ALA A 57 4.09 -9.07 4.55
C ALA A 57 2.68 -8.44 4.50
N LEU A 58 2.17 -8.02 5.65
CA LEU A 58 0.96 -7.23 5.78
C LEU A 58 1.37 -5.76 5.80
N CYS A 59 1.08 -5.01 4.72
CA CYS A 59 1.53 -3.63 4.58
C CYS A 59 0.34 -2.68 4.62
N ALA A 60 0.39 -1.66 5.48
CA ALA A 60 -0.56 -0.57 5.52
C ALA A 60 0.00 0.67 4.79
N ARG A 61 -0.73 1.18 3.79
CA ARG A 61 -0.42 2.42 3.08
C ARG A 61 -1.24 3.54 3.69
N VAL A 62 -0.61 4.36 4.51
CA VAL A 62 -1.24 5.42 5.32
C VAL A 62 -1.40 6.70 4.51
N LYS A 63 -2.50 7.43 4.74
CA LYS A 63 -2.83 8.73 4.16
C LYS A 63 -3.35 9.69 5.24
N ASP A 64 -3.10 10.97 5.04
CA ASP A 64 -3.69 12.09 5.79
C ASP A 64 -3.51 12.00 7.32
N ALA A 65 -2.44 11.34 7.80
CA ALA A 65 -2.16 11.16 9.22
C ALA A 65 -1.09 12.15 9.71
N VAL A 66 -1.39 12.86 10.81
CA VAL A 66 -0.47 13.80 11.48
C VAL A 66 0.13 13.11 12.69
N ASN A 67 1.48 13.02 12.76
CA ASN A 67 2.22 12.34 13.82
C ASN A 67 1.70 10.90 14.08
N PRO A 68 1.71 10.01 13.07
CA PRO A 68 1.09 8.71 13.19
C PRO A 68 1.83 7.76 14.13
N VAL A 69 1.05 6.96 14.85
CA VAL A 69 1.50 5.81 15.65
C VAL A 69 0.80 4.57 15.12
N TYR A 70 1.56 3.50 14.88
CA TYR A 70 1.07 2.27 14.29
C TYR A 70 1.04 1.15 15.32
N THR A 71 0.05 0.29 15.23
CA THR A 71 -0.05 -0.89 16.11
C THR A 71 -0.69 -2.05 15.40
N TRP A 72 0.05 -3.15 15.24
CA TRP A 72 -0.50 -4.44 14.84
C TRP A 72 -0.79 -5.28 16.08
N LYS A 73 -1.98 -5.87 16.13
CA LYS A 73 -2.38 -6.78 17.21
C LYS A 73 -2.87 -8.11 16.66
N ARG A 74 -2.41 -9.19 17.28
CA ARG A 74 -2.90 -10.56 17.05
C ARG A 74 -3.28 -11.16 18.39
N GLU A 75 -4.48 -11.71 18.52
CA GLU A 75 -4.98 -12.30 19.79
C GLU A 75 -4.83 -11.35 20.99
N GLY A 76 -5.07 -10.05 20.78
CA GLY A 76 -4.96 -9.01 21.81
C GLY A 76 -3.53 -8.59 22.18
N LYS A 77 -2.50 -9.20 21.62
CA LYS A 77 -1.09 -8.85 21.85
C LYS A 77 -0.56 -7.97 20.73
N ILE A 78 0.26 -6.97 21.07
CA ILE A 78 1.01 -6.18 20.08
C ILE A 78 2.09 -7.06 19.48
N VAL A 79 2.13 -7.12 18.14
CA VAL A 79 3.08 -7.94 17.37
C VAL A 79 4.01 -7.11 16.48
N ALA A 80 3.63 -5.85 16.18
CA ALA A 80 4.47 -4.87 15.48
C ALA A 80 3.95 -3.44 15.72
N ASP A 81 4.81 -2.44 15.51
CA ASP A 81 4.58 -1.00 15.67
C ASP A 81 5.00 -0.18 14.42
N ASP A 82 5.06 -0.80 13.26
CA ASP A 82 5.41 -0.20 11.97
C ASP A 82 4.24 -0.36 10.98
N THR A 83 4.36 0.23 9.79
CA THR A 83 3.40 0.06 8.69
C THR A 83 3.43 -1.34 8.07
N VAL A 84 4.45 -2.12 8.35
CA VAL A 84 4.62 -3.50 7.86
C VAL A 84 4.73 -4.48 9.03
N TYR A 85 3.93 -5.55 8.95
CA TYR A 85 4.06 -6.71 9.84
C TYR A 85 4.28 -7.97 9.02
N TYR A 86 5.34 -8.73 9.33
CA TYR A 86 5.64 -10.02 8.72
C TYR A 86 4.95 -11.13 9.51
N PHE A 87 3.80 -11.58 8.99
CA PHE A 87 3.04 -12.67 9.60
C PHE A 87 3.66 -14.01 9.23
N LYS A 88 4.05 -14.81 10.21
CA LYS A 88 4.54 -16.17 10.03
C LYS A 88 3.42 -17.18 10.18
N GLY A 89 3.23 -18.05 9.18
CA GLY A 89 2.26 -19.13 9.18
C GLY A 89 2.76 -20.32 10.00
N GLU A 90 2.37 -20.42 11.26
CA GLU A 90 2.83 -21.50 12.16
C GLU A 90 1.78 -22.62 12.35
N ILE A 91 0.51 -22.32 12.22
CA ILE A 91 -0.61 -23.23 12.46
C ILE A 91 -1.59 -23.09 11.31
N LEU A 92 -2.03 -24.19 10.72
CA LEU A 92 -3.04 -24.22 9.65
C LEU A 92 -4.37 -23.61 10.11
N GLY A 93 -5.02 -22.90 9.20
CA GLY A 93 -6.32 -22.27 9.41
C GLY A 93 -6.27 -20.76 9.39
N GLU A 94 -7.34 -20.12 9.87
CA GLU A 94 -7.53 -18.67 9.81
C GLU A 94 -6.97 -17.98 11.06
N SER A 95 -6.35 -16.83 10.85
CA SER A 95 -5.92 -15.89 11.88
C SER A 95 -6.39 -14.49 11.54
N PHE A 96 -6.78 -13.72 12.55
CA PHE A 96 -7.18 -12.33 12.40
C PHE A 96 -6.14 -11.41 13.04
N VAL A 97 -5.75 -10.37 12.29
CA VAL A 97 -4.77 -9.38 12.73
C VAL A 97 -5.38 -7.99 12.58
N ASN A 98 -5.35 -7.19 13.62
CA ASN A 98 -5.85 -5.82 13.61
C ASN A 98 -4.68 -4.87 13.41
N PHE A 99 -4.83 -3.92 12.49
CA PHE A 99 -3.97 -2.76 12.37
C PHE A 99 -4.71 -1.52 12.83
N ARG A 100 -4.12 -0.78 13.76
CA ARG A 100 -4.60 0.48 14.28
C ARG A 100 -3.60 1.58 13.96
N LEU A 101 -4.13 2.66 13.40
CA LEU A 101 -3.46 3.92 13.18
C LEU A 101 -4.04 4.95 14.15
N ASP A 102 -3.22 5.47 15.04
CA ASP A 102 -3.54 6.62 15.87
C ASP A 102 -2.73 7.82 15.36
N ALA A 103 -3.39 8.98 15.23
CA ALA A 103 -2.77 10.24 14.79
C ALA A 103 -3.40 11.42 15.52
N ASP A 104 -2.75 12.59 15.51
CA ASP A 104 -3.27 13.79 16.19
C ASP A 104 -4.63 14.24 15.62
N ASN A 105 -4.89 13.93 14.33
CA ASN A 105 -6.12 14.25 13.62
C ASN A 105 -7.15 13.11 13.61
N GLY A 106 -6.96 12.03 14.36
CA GLY A 106 -7.92 10.94 14.53
C GLY A 106 -7.31 9.56 14.64
N SER A 107 -8.17 8.53 14.69
CA SER A 107 -7.72 7.14 14.70
C SER A 107 -8.61 6.27 13.83
N VAL A 108 -8.02 5.22 13.23
CA VAL A 108 -8.71 4.23 12.41
C VAL A 108 -8.14 2.84 12.67
N GLU A 109 -9.02 1.83 12.71
CA GLU A 109 -8.64 0.43 12.90
C GLU A 109 -9.35 -0.43 11.85
N LYS A 110 -8.60 -1.34 11.21
CA LYS A 110 -9.14 -2.34 10.29
C LYS A 110 -8.51 -3.69 10.59
N GLN A 111 -9.28 -4.75 10.31
CA GLN A 111 -8.85 -6.13 10.51
C GLN A 111 -8.49 -6.76 9.17
N VAL A 112 -7.45 -7.58 9.15
CA VAL A 112 -7.10 -8.47 8.05
C VAL A 112 -7.27 -9.92 8.46
N LYS A 113 -7.62 -10.76 7.49
CA LYS A 113 -7.67 -12.22 7.65
C LYS A 113 -6.46 -12.84 6.98
N VAL A 114 -5.74 -13.68 7.69
CA VAL A 114 -4.63 -14.48 7.15
C VAL A 114 -4.99 -15.95 7.23
N THR A 115 -5.02 -16.63 6.09
CA THR A 115 -5.25 -18.07 6.01
C THR A 115 -3.94 -18.80 5.79
N VAL A 116 -3.56 -19.63 6.75
CA VAL A 116 -2.38 -20.50 6.66
C VAL A 116 -2.79 -21.83 6.04
N VAL A 117 -2.14 -22.16 4.92
CA VAL A 117 -2.42 -23.38 4.14
C VAL A 117 -1.18 -24.29 4.05
N ASP A 118 -1.37 -25.58 3.80
CA ASP A 118 -0.26 -26.52 3.61
C ASP A 118 0.34 -26.45 2.20
N ARG A 119 -0.47 -26.02 1.21
CA ARG A 119 -0.08 -25.85 -0.19
C ARG A 119 -0.57 -24.52 -0.71
N LEU A 120 0.27 -23.87 -1.53
CA LEU A 120 -0.04 -22.57 -2.12
C LEU A 120 0.51 -22.53 -3.55
N ALA A 121 -0.32 -22.98 -4.51
CA ALA A 121 0.00 -22.91 -5.92
C ALA A 121 0.16 -21.45 -6.38
N PRO A 122 0.99 -21.17 -7.39
CA PRO A 122 1.13 -19.82 -7.93
C PRO A 122 -0.19 -19.38 -8.57
N GLN A 123 -0.40 -18.06 -8.65
CA GLN A 123 -1.54 -17.46 -9.34
C GLN A 123 -1.06 -16.42 -10.33
N ILE A 124 -1.58 -16.48 -11.57
CA ILE A 124 -1.26 -15.52 -12.63
C ILE A 124 -2.29 -14.38 -12.59
N LYS A 125 -1.81 -13.13 -12.46
CA LYS A 125 -2.63 -11.90 -12.37
C LYS A 125 -2.71 -11.12 -13.68
N LEU A 126 -2.06 -11.59 -14.75
CA LEU A 126 -2.11 -10.94 -16.07
C LEU A 126 -3.54 -10.84 -16.61
N GLU A 127 -3.80 -9.79 -17.35
CA GLU A 127 -5.03 -9.65 -18.12
C GLU A 127 -5.10 -10.71 -19.23
N SER A 128 -6.32 -11.11 -19.59
CA SER A 128 -6.54 -12.12 -20.64
C SER A 128 -6.50 -11.56 -22.07
N ALA A 129 -6.32 -10.25 -22.22
CA ALA A 129 -6.22 -9.58 -23.51
C ALA A 129 -5.15 -8.48 -23.47
N ALA A 130 -4.45 -8.30 -24.58
CA ALA A 130 -3.46 -7.27 -24.75
C ALA A 130 -3.45 -6.77 -26.21
N VAL A 131 -2.92 -5.56 -26.45
CA VAL A 131 -2.71 -5.00 -27.80
C VAL A 131 -1.22 -4.98 -28.09
N ALA A 132 -0.85 -5.44 -29.29
CA ALA A 132 0.49 -5.28 -29.86
C ALA A 132 0.40 -4.65 -31.26
N TYR A 133 1.46 -4.01 -31.70
CA TYR A 133 1.52 -3.39 -33.03
C TYR A 133 2.43 -4.21 -33.94
N CYS A 134 2.04 -4.38 -35.22
CA CYS A 134 2.81 -5.11 -36.23
C CYS A 134 4.24 -4.60 -36.31
N GLY A 135 5.20 -5.51 -36.34
CA GLY A 135 6.63 -5.21 -36.45
C GLY A 135 7.20 -4.44 -35.23
N ILE A 136 6.44 -4.34 -34.13
CA ILE A 136 6.91 -3.70 -32.90
C ILE A 136 6.98 -4.74 -31.80
N LYS A 137 8.18 -4.93 -31.29
CA LYS A 137 8.44 -5.80 -30.14
C LYS A 137 7.68 -5.34 -28.90
N LYS A 138 6.89 -6.25 -28.32
CA LYS A 138 6.21 -6.05 -27.03
C LYS A 138 6.72 -7.05 -26.01
N GLU A 139 6.99 -6.56 -24.80
CA GLU A 139 7.37 -7.41 -23.68
C GLU A 139 6.16 -7.72 -22.79
N PHE A 140 6.03 -8.99 -22.42
CA PHE A 140 5.06 -9.50 -21.46
C PHE A 140 5.82 -9.96 -20.22
N ALA A 141 5.61 -9.29 -19.11
CA ALA A 141 6.13 -9.71 -17.81
C ALA A 141 5.09 -10.57 -17.09
N ALA A 142 5.50 -11.68 -16.49
CA ALA A 142 4.64 -12.51 -15.69
C ALA A 142 4.29 -11.79 -14.36
N GLU A 143 3.04 -11.37 -14.23
CA GLU A 143 2.49 -10.85 -12.97
C GLU A 143 1.90 -12.02 -12.19
N THR A 144 2.50 -12.35 -11.03
CA THR A 144 2.15 -13.56 -10.29
C THR A 144 2.14 -13.32 -8.79
N GLU A 145 1.30 -14.09 -8.09
CA GLU A 145 1.31 -14.22 -6.63
C GLU A 145 1.72 -15.64 -6.23
N TYR A 146 2.12 -15.80 -4.96
CA TYR A 146 2.48 -17.08 -4.33
C TYR A 146 3.64 -17.80 -5.02
N THR A 147 4.63 -17.03 -5.48
CA THR A 147 5.88 -17.55 -6.03
C THR A 147 6.89 -17.81 -4.92
N ASP A 148 7.79 -18.77 -5.15
CA ASP A 148 8.90 -19.12 -4.28
C ASP A 148 10.14 -19.50 -5.09
N GLU A 149 11.18 -19.97 -4.43
CA GLU A 149 12.44 -20.40 -5.05
C GLU A 149 12.32 -21.60 -6.00
N THR A 150 11.18 -22.33 -5.97
CA THR A 150 10.91 -23.46 -6.87
C THR A 150 10.10 -23.05 -8.09
N THR A 151 9.70 -21.77 -8.17
CA THR A 151 8.81 -21.28 -9.22
C THR A 151 9.51 -21.25 -10.58
N THR A 152 8.84 -21.83 -11.58
CA THR A 152 9.26 -21.85 -12.97
C THR A 152 8.18 -21.24 -13.87
N PHE A 153 8.63 -20.61 -14.96
CA PHE A 153 7.77 -19.99 -15.95
C PHE A 153 7.91 -20.72 -17.29
N GLU A 154 6.84 -20.79 -18.05
CA GLU A 154 6.82 -21.35 -19.41
C GLU A 154 5.83 -20.54 -20.25
N TRP A 155 6.36 -19.77 -21.20
CA TRP A 155 5.58 -19.10 -22.20
C TRP A 155 5.49 -19.97 -23.45
N SER A 156 4.30 -20.10 -24.00
CA SER A 156 4.08 -20.81 -25.25
C SER A 156 3.26 -19.99 -26.22
N TYR A 157 3.56 -20.20 -27.52
CA TYR A 157 2.91 -19.58 -28.65
C TYR A 157 2.85 -20.58 -29.81
N GLY A 158 1.69 -20.67 -30.49
CA GLY A 158 1.53 -21.63 -31.58
C GLY A 158 1.72 -23.11 -31.17
N GLY A 159 1.51 -23.43 -29.88
CA GLY A 159 1.71 -24.77 -29.31
C GLY A 159 3.18 -25.12 -29.04
N GLN A 160 4.09 -24.17 -29.13
CA GLN A 160 5.51 -24.35 -28.81
C GLN A 160 5.93 -23.47 -27.65
N VAL A 161 6.83 -23.96 -26.80
CA VAL A 161 7.46 -23.17 -25.75
C VAL A 161 8.45 -22.19 -26.37
N VAL A 162 8.30 -20.91 -26.06
CA VAL A 162 9.10 -19.82 -26.61
C VAL A 162 9.99 -19.12 -25.58
N SER A 163 9.67 -19.23 -24.28
CA SER A 163 10.50 -18.70 -23.20
C SER A 163 10.26 -19.45 -21.89
N HIS A 164 11.32 -19.52 -21.04
CA HIS A 164 11.27 -19.97 -19.66
C HIS A 164 11.56 -18.83 -18.66
N ASP A 165 11.71 -17.61 -19.14
CA ASP A 165 11.93 -16.44 -18.29
C ASP A 165 10.62 -15.86 -17.80
N SER A 166 10.67 -15.05 -16.73
CA SER A 166 9.51 -14.29 -16.25
C SER A 166 9.04 -13.21 -17.23
N ILE A 167 9.88 -12.86 -18.23
CA ILE A 167 9.56 -11.90 -19.29
C ILE A 167 9.70 -12.61 -20.64
N MET A 168 8.69 -12.43 -21.51
CA MET A 168 8.68 -12.92 -22.88
C MET A 168 8.54 -11.76 -23.84
N SER A 169 9.31 -11.79 -24.94
CA SER A 169 9.20 -10.85 -26.05
C SER A 169 8.34 -11.43 -27.16
N PHE A 170 7.40 -10.64 -27.64
CA PHE A 170 6.49 -10.98 -28.72
C PHE A 170 6.61 -9.94 -29.85
N GLU A 171 6.74 -10.39 -31.10
CA GLU A 171 6.78 -9.55 -32.28
C GLU A 171 6.23 -10.37 -33.48
N GLU A 172 5.24 -9.82 -34.17
CA GLU A 172 4.64 -10.40 -35.38
C GLU A 172 4.43 -9.34 -36.45
N GLU A 173 4.63 -9.71 -37.71
CA GLU A 173 4.50 -8.81 -38.84
C GLU A 173 3.06 -8.70 -39.37
N ASP A 174 2.24 -9.71 -39.12
CA ASP A 174 0.88 -9.80 -39.61
C ASP A 174 -0.15 -9.32 -38.60
N ILE A 175 -1.20 -8.66 -39.10
CA ILE A 175 -2.37 -8.28 -38.30
C ILE A 175 -3.26 -9.52 -38.07
N ASN A 176 -3.28 -10.02 -36.86
CA ASN A 176 -4.08 -11.18 -36.47
C ASN A 176 -4.38 -11.15 -34.96
N VAL A 177 -5.17 -12.11 -34.48
CA VAL A 177 -5.31 -12.39 -33.06
C VAL A 177 -4.45 -13.60 -32.72
N TYR A 178 -3.51 -13.40 -31.84
CA TYR A 178 -2.58 -14.42 -31.38
C TYR A 178 -2.91 -14.83 -29.96
N THR A 179 -2.75 -16.12 -29.64
CA THR A 179 -2.92 -16.60 -28.28
C THR A 179 -1.58 -17.02 -27.71
N LEU A 180 -1.14 -16.29 -26.69
CA LEU A 180 0.00 -16.65 -25.85
C LEU A 180 -0.54 -17.44 -24.64
N ALA A 181 0.21 -18.41 -24.15
CA ALA A 181 -0.10 -19.06 -22.89
C ALA A 181 1.09 -18.92 -21.93
N LEU A 182 0.81 -18.47 -20.72
CA LEU A 182 1.76 -18.50 -19.60
C LEU A 182 1.36 -19.62 -18.67
N LYS A 183 2.31 -20.51 -18.37
CA LYS A 183 2.22 -21.52 -17.33
C LYS A 183 3.24 -21.21 -16.24
N VAL A 184 2.79 -21.17 -15.00
CA VAL A 184 3.63 -20.95 -13.82
C VAL A 184 3.48 -22.15 -12.89
N THR A 185 4.60 -22.71 -12.45
CA THR A 185 4.61 -23.93 -11.63
C THR A 185 5.52 -23.71 -10.42
N ASN A 186 5.11 -24.15 -9.25
CA ASN A 186 5.95 -24.31 -8.07
C ASN A 186 5.76 -25.72 -7.46
N ALA A 187 6.41 -26.03 -6.33
CA ALA A 187 6.29 -27.30 -5.66
C ALA A 187 4.85 -27.65 -5.22
N ASP A 188 3.97 -26.66 -5.06
CA ASP A 188 2.62 -26.83 -4.55
C ASP A 188 1.55 -26.95 -5.67
N GLY A 189 1.87 -26.53 -6.89
CA GLY A 189 0.92 -26.63 -8.00
C GLY A 189 1.31 -25.84 -9.24
N VAL A 190 0.32 -25.64 -10.12
CA VAL A 190 0.46 -24.99 -11.42
C VAL A 190 -0.74 -24.09 -11.67
N ASP A 191 -0.49 -22.96 -12.32
CA ASP A 191 -1.51 -22.12 -12.92
C ASP A 191 -1.20 -21.85 -14.39
N VAL A 192 -2.23 -21.71 -15.22
CA VAL A 192 -2.10 -21.46 -16.69
C VAL A 192 -3.07 -20.36 -17.09
N LYS A 193 -2.56 -19.36 -17.81
CA LYS A 193 -3.33 -18.24 -18.32
C LYS A 193 -3.11 -18.08 -19.82
N ASN A 194 -4.20 -17.97 -20.59
CA ASN A 194 -4.16 -17.59 -21.99
C ASN A 194 -4.37 -16.07 -22.12
N ILE A 195 -3.61 -15.47 -23.01
CA ILE A 195 -3.61 -14.03 -23.30
C ILE A 195 -3.83 -13.86 -24.79
N ASN A 196 -4.93 -13.23 -25.18
CA ASN A 196 -5.20 -12.90 -26.57
C ASN A 196 -4.56 -11.56 -26.90
N VAL A 197 -3.67 -11.57 -27.90
CA VAL A 197 -2.94 -10.39 -28.38
C VAL A 197 -3.51 -10.00 -29.74
N SER A 198 -3.99 -8.76 -29.86
CA SER A 198 -4.60 -8.21 -31.10
C SER A 198 -3.94 -6.92 -31.53
#